data_c8c1cf51c510fac86bd578a446977768
#
_entry.id   c8c1cf51c510fac86bd578a446977768
#
_cell.length_a   1.000
_cell.length_b   1.000
_cell.length_c   1.000
_cell.angle_alpha   90.00
_cell.angle_beta   90.00
_cell.angle_gamma   90.00
#
_symmetry.space_group_name_H-M   'P 1'
#
loop_
_entity.id
_entity.type
_entity.pdbx_description
1 polymer ?
#
loop_
_entity_poly.entity_id
_entity_poly.type
_entity_poly.pdbx_seq_one_letter_code
_entity_poly.pdbx_strand_id
1 'polypeptide(L)'
;DGIRAQPRSRGLGDVYKRQVLESEAGFQSTKVLTTLNQPEKGVMQGIDELLRLSNIEPGQITHVIHGTTLGTNTVIERKGAKTAFLTTEGFRDILEMGYEKRFDHYDIYLEKPPPLVPRKYRLPVRERISAEGKVLVELDQNQVQQTIQFLKQEEIEAVAVGFLHAYAHPIHEQKVRDLILSELPGLSVCLSSEVCPEMREYDRFSTTCANAYIRPLVSGYLERLEKLFAEAGFGCSIPLLSLIHI
;
A
#
# COMPACT_ATOMS: atom_id res chain seq x y z
N ASP A 1 -6.88 -13.78 -42.82
CA ASP A 1 -6.28 -12.62 -42.13
C ASP A 1 -6.25 -12.93 -40.64
N GLY A 2 -5.09 -13.43 -40.17
CA GLY A 2 -4.95 -13.95 -38.84
C GLY A 2 -4.74 -12.86 -37.81
N ILE A 3 -5.65 -12.71 -36.88
CA ILE A 3 -5.43 -11.98 -35.61
C ILE A 3 -4.41 -12.81 -34.82
N ARG A 4 -3.17 -12.37 -34.81
CA ARG A 4 -2.14 -12.91 -33.89
C ARG A 4 -2.53 -12.53 -32.49
N ALA A 5 -3.04 -13.48 -31.71
CA ALA A 5 -3.20 -13.35 -30.28
C ALA A 5 -1.84 -13.01 -29.68
N GLN A 6 -1.70 -11.81 -29.12
CA GLN A 6 -0.54 -11.48 -28.28
C GLN A 6 -0.53 -12.44 -27.10
N PRO A 7 0.59 -13.03 -26.74
CA PRO A 7 0.69 -13.86 -25.55
C PRO A 7 0.31 -13.00 -24.35
N ARG A 8 -0.76 -13.35 -23.67
CA ARG A 8 -1.14 -12.77 -22.37
C ARG A 8 0.03 -13.06 -21.42
N SER A 9 0.79 -12.03 -21.11
CA SER A 9 1.83 -12.10 -20.08
C SER A 9 1.17 -12.38 -18.73
N ARG A 10 1.16 -13.62 -18.33
CA ARG A 10 0.79 -13.99 -16.96
C ARG A 10 1.86 -13.42 -16.03
N GLY A 11 1.48 -12.45 -15.18
CA GLY A 11 2.22 -12.08 -13.99
C GLY A 11 3.64 -11.53 -14.23
N LEU A 12 3.81 -10.65 -15.20
CA LEU A 12 5.08 -9.94 -15.39
C LEU A 12 4.91 -8.53 -14.80
N GLY A 13 5.48 -8.32 -13.63
CA GLY A 13 5.89 -7.00 -13.21
C GLY A 13 6.75 -6.36 -14.31
N ASP A 14 7.03 -5.06 -14.21
CA ASP A 14 7.82 -4.34 -15.21
C ASP A 14 9.07 -5.10 -15.60
N VAL A 15 9.15 -5.55 -16.86
CA VAL A 15 10.30 -6.30 -17.39
C VAL A 15 11.56 -5.43 -17.40
N TYR A 16 11.38 -4.11 -17.50
CA TYR A 16 12.47 -3.13 -17.60
C TYR A 16 12.25 -1.98 -16.62
N LYS A 17 13.37 -1.46 -16.12
CA LYS A 17 13.45 -0.16 -15.47
C LYS A 17 14.11 0.83 -16.42
N ARG A 18 13.53 2.01 -16.56
CA ARG A 18 14.09 3.09 -17.38
C ARG A 18 14.55 4.20 -16.46
N GLN A 19 15.77 4.67 -16.66
CA GLN A 19 16.32 5.85 -16.03
C GLN A 19 16.50 6.94 -17.08
N VAL A 20 16.26 8.18 -16.68
CA VAL A 20 16.44 9.37 -17.53
C VAL A 20 17.22 10.38 -16.70
N LEU A 21 18.29 10.91 -17.28
CA LEU A 21 19.06 12.01 -16.74
C LEU A 21 18.80 13.25 -17.59
N GLU A 22 18.42 14.33 -16.94
CA GLU A 22 18.29 15.65 -17.52
C GLU A 22 19.48 16.53 -17.11
N SER A 23 20.13 17.15 -18.06
CA SER A 23 21.24 18.08 -17.86
C SER A 23 21.18 19.23 -18.88
N GLU A 24 22.03 20.22 -18.73
CA GLU A 24 22.15 21.31 -19.73
C GLU A 24 22.47 20.80 -21.15
N ALA A 25 23.13 19.64 -21.27
CA ALA A 25 23.42 18.99 -22.55
C ALA A 25 22.22 18.23 -23.16
N GLY A 26 21.07 18.16 -22.42
CA GLY A 26 19.87 17.48 -22.86
C GLY A 26 19.55 16.23 -22.06
N PHE A 27 18.77 15.30 -22.63
CA PHE A 27 18.31 14.08 -22.01
C PHE A 27 19.14 12.87 -22.42
N GLN A 28 19.56 12.09 -21.43
CA GLN A 28 20.13 10.77 -21.65
C GLN A 28 19.26 9.71 -20.97
N SER A 29 19.15 8.51 -21.51
CA SER A 29 18.38 7.43 -20.91
C SER A 29 19.04 6.08 -21.05
N THR A 30 18.87 5.26 -20.04
CA THR A 30 19.24 3.84 -20.05
C THR A 30 18.06 2.96 -19.70
N LYS A 31 18.18 1.67 -20.00
CA LYS A 31 17.13 0.69 -19.80
C LYS A 31 17.74 -0.62 -19.30
N VAL A 32 17.40 -0.99 -18.08
CA VAL A 32 17.95 -2.16 -17.40
C VAL A 32 16.86 -3.18 -17.13
N LEU A 33 17.17 -4.48 -17.22
CA LEU A 33 16.26 -5.55 -16.84
C LEU A 33 15.94 -5.47 -15.36
N THR A 34 14.67 -5.69 -15.01
CA THR A 34 14.24 -5.71 -13.61
C THR A 34 14.80 -6.95 -12.91
N THR A 35 15.48 -6.74 -11.79
CA THR A 35 15.90 -7.80 -10.88
C THR A 35 14.74 -8.16 -9.94
N LEU A 36 14.12 -9.33 -10.13
CA LEU A 36 12.89 -9.72 -9.43
C LEU A 36 13.03 -9.74 -7.89
N ASN A 37 14.18 -10.21 -7.39
CA ASN A 37 14.38 -10.37 -5.94
C ASN A 37 14.91 -9.10 -5.23
N GLN A 38 15.54 -8.18 -5.96
CA GLN A 38 16.17 -6.97 -5.43
C GLN A 38 16.01 -5.84 -6.44
N PRO A 39 14.78 -5.32 -6.62
CA PRO A 39 14.49 -4.32 -7.64
C PRO A 39 15.27 -3.01 -7.46
N GLU A 40 15.67 -2.68 -6.22
CA GLU A 40 16.54 -1.56 -5.89
C GLU A 40 17.91 -1.65 -6.54
N LYS A 41 18.49 -2.83 -6.65
CA LYS A 41 19.79 -3.02 -7.33
C LYS A 41 19.71 -2.75 -8.83
N GLY A 42 18.60 -3.14 -9.47
CA GLY A 42 18.37 -2.81 -10.87
C GLY A 42 18.22 -1.30 -11.11
N VAL A 43 17.66 -0.57 -10.15
CA VAL A 43 17.60 0.90 -10.21
C VAL A 43 19.02 1.49 -10.14
N MET A 44 19.82 1.08 -9.16
CA MET A 44 21.19 1.57 -9.01
C MET A 44 22.06 1.24 -10.21
N GLN A 45 22.00 0.01 -10.72
CA GLN A 45 22.75 -0.38 -11.93
C GLN A 45 22.45 0.55 -13.12
N GLY A 46 21.18 0.89 -13.35
CA GLY A 46 20.82 1.80 -14.42
C GLY A 46 21.27 3.24 -14.18
N ILE A 47 21.29 3.68 -12.94
CA ILE A 47 21.81 5.01 -12.56
C ILE A 47 23.33 5.05 -12.74
N ASP A 48 24.07 4.07 -12.27
CA ASP A 48 25.53 3.99 -12.43
C ASP A 48 25.93 4.01 -13.91
N GLU A 49 25.20 3.31 -14.77
CA GLU A 49 25.42 3.34 -16.20
C GLU A 49 25.17 4.73 -16.80
N LEU A 50 24.08 5.41 -16.40
CA LEU A 50 23.80 6.79 -16.84
C LEU A 50 24.89 7.77 -16.40
N LEU A 51 25.30 7.74 -15.15
CA LEU A 51 26.33 8.61 -14.61
C LEU A 51 27.66 8.41 -15.37
N ARG A 52 28.03 7.16 -15.62
CA ARG A 52 29.22 6.81 -16.40
C ARG A 52 29.15 7.34 -17.83
N LEU A 53 28.01 7.17 -18.51
CA LEU A 53 27.81 7.67 -19.89
C LEU A 53 27.82 9.19 -19.98
N SER A 54 27.34 9.85 -18.94
CA SER A 54 27.23 11.31 -18.88
C SER A 54 28.49 11.98 -18.31
N ASN A 55 29.41 11.20 -17.75
CA ASN A 55 30.59 11.68 -17.01
C ASN A 55 30.21 12.67 -15.87
N ILE A 56 29.17 12.31 -15.13
CA ILE A 56 28.61 13.08 -14.01
C ILE A 56 28.81 12.28 -12.72
N GLU A 57 29.28 12.98 -11.66
CA GLU A 57 29.43 12.38 -10.33
C GLU A 57 28.10 12.40 -9.55
N PRO A 58 27.83 11.40 -8.68
CA PRO A 58 26.60 11.34 -7.89
C PRO A 58 26.28 12.60 -7.10
N GLY A 59 27.31 13.27 -6.56
CA GLY A 59 27.17 14.51 -5.79
C GLY A 59 26.72 15.73 -6.60
N GLN A 60 26.75 15.65 -7.92
CA GLN A 60 26.28 16.72 -8.83
C GLN A 60 24.77 16.61 -9.12
N ILE A 61 24.15 15.48 -8.74
CA ILE A 61 22.70 15.27 -8.91
C ILE A 61 21.95 16.05 -7.83
N THR A 62 21.12 16.98 -8.26
CA THR A 62 20.35 17.84 -7.38
C THR A 62 18.98 17.25 -7.02
N HIS A 63 18.38 16.48 -7.90
CA HIS A 63 17.06 15.88 -7.72
C HIS A 63 17.00 14.47 -8.32
N VAL A 64 16.37 13.56 -7.60
CA VAL A 64 16.05 12.22 -8.10
C VAL A 64 14.56 11.99 -7.90
N ILE A 65 13.85 11.70 -8.98
CA ILE A 65 12.42 11.35 -8.93
C ILE A 65 12.29 9.87 -9.24
N HIS A 66 11.77 9.10 -8.30
CA HIS A 66 11.59 7.67 -8.47
C HIS A 66 10.11 7.31 -8.65
N GLY A 67 9.75 6.77 -9.82
CA GLY A 67 8.43 6.21 -10.10
C GLY A 67 8.45 4.67 -9.99
N THR A 68 7.45 4.08 -9.34
CA THR A 68 7.37 2.63 -9.19
C THR A 68 5.94 2.11 -9.32
N THR A 69 5.81 0.93 -9.93
CA THR A 69 4.56 0.15 -10.00
C THR A 69 4.51 -0.97 -8.94
N LEU A 70 5.46 -0.97 -7.99
CA LEU A 70 5.61 -2.04 -7.00
C LEU A 70 4.29 -2.31 -6.24
N GLY A 71 3.63 -1.27 -5.77
CA GLY A 71 2.36 -1.40 -5.05
C GLY A 71 1.25 -2.01 -5.93
N THR A 72 1.10 -1.53 -7.17
CA THR A 72 0.12 -2.07 -8.12
C THR A 72 0.39 -3.54 -8.42
N ASN A 73 1.64 -3.90 -8.69
CA ASN A 73 2.03 -5.28 -8.95
C ASN A 73 1.78 -6.18 -7.73
N THR A 74 2.06 -5.70 -6.52
CA THR A 74 1.78 -6.40 -5.26
C THR A 74 0.31 -6.75 -5.12
N VAL A 75 -0.59 -5.83 -5.46
CA VAL A 75 -2.05 -6.06 -5.42
C VAL A 75 -2.48 -7.05 -6.50
N ILE A 76 -2.02 -6.89 -7.74
CA ILE A 76 -2.37 -7.77 -8.86
C ILE A 76 -1.88 -9.20 -8.62
N GLU A 77 -0.64 -9.35 -8.14
CA GLU A 77 -0.03 -10.66 -7.88
C GLU A 77 -0.46 -11.27 -6.54
N ARG A 78 -1.21 -10.55 -5.73
CA ARG A 78 -1.64 -11.00 -4.39
C ARG A 78 -0.48 -11.38 -3.46
N LYS A 79 0.62 -10.61 -3.49
CA LYS A 79 1.85 -10.86 -2.73
C LYS A 79 2.12 -9.80 -1.64
N GLY A 80 1.08 -9.15 -1.13
CA GLY A 80 1.22 -8.18 -0.04
C GLY A 80 1.27 -8.82 1.35
N ALA A 81 1.37 -7.96 2.35
CA ALA A 81 1.45 -8.34 3.75
C ALA A 81 0.18 -9.05 4.24
N LYS A 82 0.34 -9.97 5.19
CA LYS A 82 -0.79 -10.59 5.88
C LYS A 82 -1.52 -9.56 6.71
N THR A 83 -2.65 -9.11 6.21
CA THR A 83 -3.35 -7.91 6.70
C THR A 83 -4.64 -8.26 7.43
N ALA A 84 -4.89 -7.62 8.58
CA ALA A 84 -6.18 -7.60 9.26
C ALA A 84 -6.89 -6.25 9.08
N PHE A 85 -8.22 -6.26 9.16
CA PHE A 85 -9.05 -5.06 9.10
C PHE A 85 -9.94 -5.00 10.34
N LEU A 86 -9.76 -3.95 11.15
CA LEU A 86 -10.60 -3.64 12.31
C LEU A 86 -11.66 -2.63 11.89
N THR A 87 -12.92 -2.93 12.18
CA THR A 87 -14.04 -2.08 11.77
C THR A 87 -15.14 -2.04 12.84
N THR A 88 -15.98 -1.02 12.79
CA THR A 88 -17.16 -0.91 13.64
C THR A 88 -18.02 -2.18 13.56
N GLU A 89 -18.49 -2.66 14.70
CA GLU A 89 -19.40 -3.80 14.77
C GLU A 89 -20.62 -3.62 13.84
N GLY A 90 -20.94 -4.67 13.08
CA GLY A 90 -21.99 -4.65 12.04
C GLY A 90 -21.48 -4.30 10.64
N PHE A 91 -20.22 -3.81 10.46
CA PHE A 91 -19.67 -3.39 9.17
C PHE A 91 -18.56 -4.30 8.63
N ARG A 92 -18.43 -5.50 9.17
CA ARG A 92 -17.43 -6.49 8.80
C ARG A 92 -17.40 -6.84 7.31
N ASP A 93 -18.58 -6.89 6.69
CA ASP A 93 -18.73 -7.38 5.32
C ASP A 93 -18.82 -6.27 4.27
N ILE A 94 -18.54 -5.01 4.64
CA ILE A 94 -18.59 -3.87 3.72
C ILE A 94 -17.62 -4.03 2.53
N LEU A 95 -16.45 -4.64 2.75
CA LEU A 95 -15.48 -4.92 1.69
C LEU A 95 -15.97 -5.98 0.70
N GLU A 96 -16.85 -6.88 1.13
CA GLU A 96 -17.48 -7.90 0.29
C GLU A 96 -18.64 -7.31 -0.50
N MET A 97 -19.47 -6.53 0.16
CA MET A 97 -20.67 -5.93 -0.43
C MET A 97 -20.28 -4.88 -1.47
N GLY A 98 -19.30 -4.04 -1.17
CA GLY A 98 -18.89 -2.94 -2.05
C GLY A 98 -20.07 -2.02 -2.36
N TYR A 99 -20.25 -1.70 -3.64
CA TYR A 99 -21.41 -0.93 -4.14
C TYR A 99 -22.55 -1.81 -4.62
N GLU A 100 -22.51 -3.10 -4.36
CA GLU A 100 -23.46 -4.10 -4.90
C GLU A 100 -23.54 -4.12 -6.44
N LYS A 101 -22.64 -3.45 -7.13
CA LYS A 101 -22.57 -3.44 -8.59
C LYS A 101 -22.12 -4.80 -9.11
N ARG A 102 -22.83 -5.28 -10.15
CA ARG A 102 -22.43 -6.45 -10.93
C ARG A 102 -21.71 -5.98 -12.20
N PHE A 103 -20.64 -6.65 -12.58
CA PHE A 103 -19.93 -6.38 -13.84
C PHE A 103 -20.79 -6.81 -15.05
N ASP A 104 -21.56 -7.88 -14.89
CA ASP A 104 -22.57 -8.34 -15.80
C ASP A 104 -23.87 -8.59 -15.03
N HIS A 105 -24.94 -7.91 -15.41
CA HIS A 105 -26.24 -8.00 -14.74
C HIS A 105 -26.96 -9.31 -14.97
N TYR A 106 -26.63 -10.02 -16.07
CA TYR A 106 -27.30 -11.24 -16.50
C TYR A 106 -26.52 -12.51 -16.18
N ASP A 107 -25.24 -12.37 -15.75
CA ASP A 107 -24.45 -13.52 -15.34
C ASP A 107 -24.80 -13.94 -13.91
N ILE A 108 -25.50 -15.05 -13.78
CA ILE A 108 -25.89 -15.63 -12.47
C ILE A 108 -24.74 -16.33 -11.77
N TYR A 109 -23.65 -16.64 -12.48
CA TYR A 109 -22.45 -17.28 -11.95
C TYR A 109 -21.32 -16.29 -11.69
N LEU A 110 -21.63 -14.99 -11.74
CA LEU A 110 -20.65 -13.94 -11.54
C LEU A 110 -19.93 -14.08 -10.19
N GLU A 111 -18.64 -14.34 -10.24
CA GLU A 111 -17.76 -14.33 -9.08
C GLU A 111 -17.04 -12.99 -8.96
N LYS A 112 -17.20 -12.31 -7.82
CA LYS A 112 -16.42 -11.11 -7.53
C LYS A 112 -14.97 -11.49 -7.18
N PRO A 113 -13.99 -10.68 -7.60
CA PRO A 113 -12.62 -10.88 -7.13
C PRO A 113 -12.57 -10.89 -5.60
N PRO A 114 -11.89 -11.88 -4.98
CA PRO A 114 -11.82 -11.94 -3.52
C PRO A 114 -11.17 -10.66 -2.96
N PRO A 115 -11.70 -10.07 -1.87
CA PRO A 115 -11.10 -8.93 -1.21
C PRO A 115 -9.64 -9.20 -0.78
N LEU A 116 -8.84 -8.13 -0.64
CA LEU A 116 -7.44 -8.25 -0.21
C LEU A 116 -7.33 -8.81 1.21
N VAL A 117 -8.28 -8.45 2.08
CA VAL A 117 -8.36 -8.96 3.45
C VAL A 117 -9.42 -10.04 3.51
N PRO A 118 -9.06 -11.32 3.75
CA PRO A 118 -10.01 -12.41 3.91
C PRO A 118 -10.97 -12.17 5.09
N ARG A 119 -12.19 -12.68 5.00
CA ARG A 119 -13.24 -12.47 6.01
C ARG A 119 -12.80 -12.84 7.44
N LYS A 120 -11.98 -13.88 7.61
CA LYS A 120 -11.47 -14.31 8.92
C LYS A 120 -10.58 -13.26 9.62
N TYR A 121 -9.98 -12.35 8.85
CA TYR A 121 -9.14 -11.25 9.36
C TYR A 121 -9.86 -9.89 9.37
N ARG A 122 -11.17 -9.87 9.13
CA ARG A 122 -11.99 -8.67 9.32
C ARG A 122 -12.63 -8.74 10.69
N LEU A 123 -12.12 -7.96 11.61
CA LEU A 123 -12.38 -8.05 13.05
C LEU A 123 -13.31 -6.91 13.49
N PRO A 124 -14.55 -7.20 13.92
CA PRO A 124 -15.45 -6.17 14.42
C PRO A 124 -14.97 -5.68 15.79
N VAL A 125 -15.11 -4.39 16.02
CA VAL A 125 -14.85 -3.73 17.29
C VAL A 125 -16.13 -3.01 17.74
N ARG A 126 -16.54 -3.24 18.96
CA ARG A 126 -17.69 -2.57 19.54
C ARG A 126 -17.34 -1.14 19.90
N GLU A 127 -17.79 -0.23 19.08
CA GLU A 127 -17.62 1.21 19.21
C GLU A 127 -18.64 1.92 18.30
N ARG A 128 -19.00 3.17 18.57
CA ARG A 128 -19.78 3.99 17.64
C ARG A 128 -19.63 5.46 17.95
N ILE A 129 -19.29 6.25 16.92
CA ILE A 129 -19.37 7.71 16.94
C ILE A 129 -20.41 8.14 15.90
N SER A 130 -21.22 9.15 16.23
CA SER A 130 -22.19 9.73 15.30
C SER A 130 -21.50 10.67 14.31
N ALA A 131 -22.23 11.10 13.27
CA ALA A 131 -21.73 12.07 12.30
C ALA A 131 -21.38 13.44 12.92
N GLU A 132 -22.04 13.79 14.03
CA GLU A 132 -21.83 15.02 14.80
C GLU A 132 -20.70 14.89 15.85
N GLY A 133 -20.03 13.74 15.92
CA GLY A 133 -18.92 13.49 16.85
C GLY A 133 -19.33 13.02 18.24
N LYS A 134 -20.63 12.75 18.48
CA LYS A 134 -21.09 12.21 19.76
C LYS A 134 -20.74 10.73 19.86
N VAL A 135 -20.10 10.33 20.96
CA VAL A 135 -19.86 8.92 21.27
C VAL A 135 -21.21 8.27 21.67
N LEU A 136 -21.68 7.36 20.82
CA LEU A 136 -22.91 6.59 21.03
C LEU A 136 -22.62 5.27 21.76
N VAL A 137 -21.48 4.65 21.44
CA VAL A 137 -20.96 3.46 22.10
C VAL A 137 -19.47 3.68 22.34
N GLU A 138 -19.06 3.58 23.60
CA GLU A 138 -17.64 3.66 23.96
C GLU A 138 -16.83 2.52 23.33
N LEU A 139 -15.55 2.81 23.04
CA LEU A 139 -14.63 1.81 22.55
C LEU A 139 -14.41 0.69 23.58
N ASP A 140 -14.77 -0.53 23.22
CA ASP A 140 -14.53 -1.72 24.05
C ASP A 140 -13.04 -2.09 24.03
N GLN A 141 -12.30 -1.57 25.00
CA GLN A 141 -10.86 -1.81 25.12
C GLN A 141 -10.54 -3.29 25.41
N ASN A 142 -11.41 -4.04 26.11
CA ASN A 142 -11.19 -5.45 26.37
C ASN A 142 -11.26 -6.26 25.05
N GLN A 143 -12.21 -5.91 24.18
CA GLN A 143 -12.30 -6.53 22.87
C GLN A 143 -11.08 -6.17 21.98
N VAL A 144 -10.58 -4.93 22.07
CA VAL A 144 -9.34 -4.53 21.38
C VAL A 144 -8.16 -5.35 21.90
N GLN A 145 -8.04 -5.58 23.19
CA GLN A 145 -7.00 -6.43 23.78
C GLN A 145 -7.07 -7.88 23.26
N GLN A 146 -8.25 -8.47 23.20
CA GLN A 146 -8.45 -9.81 22.62
C GLN A 146 -8.05 -9.82 21.13
N THR A 147 -8.38 -8.74 20.42
CA THR A 147 -7.99 -8.57 19.01
C THR A 147 -6.47 -8.52 18.87
N ILE A 148 -5.75 -7.80 19.73
CA ILE A 148 -4.28 -7.73 19.71
C ILE A 148 -3.66 -9.11 19.91
N GLN A 149 -4.19 -9.92 20.83
CA GLN A 149 -3.72 -11.29 21.01
C GLN A 149 -3.95 -12.16 19.75
N PHE A 150 -5.10 -12.00 19.10
CA PHE A 150 -5.39 -12.67 17.83
C PHE A 150 -4.41 -12.23 16.72
N LEU A 151 -4.13 -10.92 16.59
CA LEU A 151 -3.17 -10.39 15.61
C LEU A 151 -1.79 -11.03 15.80
N LYS A 152 -1.34 -11.18 17.04
CA LYS A 152 -0.08 -11.81 17.40
C LYS A 152 -0.07 -13.32 17.08
N GLN A 153 -1.13 -14.04 17.43
CA GLN A 153 -1.24 -15.49 17.19
C GLN A 153 -1.27 -15.82 15.70
N GLU A 154 -1.93 -14.97 14.91
CA GLU A 154 -2.04 -15.15 13.46
C GLU A 154 -0.86 -14.55 12.69
N GLU A 155 0.16 -14.02 13.38
CA GLU A 155 1.33 -13.40 12.75
C GLU A 155 0.93 -12.35 11.70
N ILE A 156 0.01 -11.44 12.06
CA ILE A 156 -0.43 -10.36 11.19
C ILE A 156 0.69 -9.34 11.05
N GLU A 157 0.99 -8.95 9.81
CA GLU A 157 2.07 -8.02 9.46
C GLU A 157 1.60 -6.58 9.32
N ALA A 158 0.31 -6.39 9.00
CA ALA A 158 -0.28 -5.06 8.85
C ALA A 158 -1.74 -5.03 9.32
N VAL A 159 -2.17 -3.88 9.81
CA VAL A 159 -3.55 -3.64 10.26
C VAL A 159 -4.10 -2.39 9.60
N ALA A 160 -5.27 -2.52 8.99
CA ALA A 160 -6.13 -1.40 8.62
C ALA A 160 -7.18 -1.20 9.72
N VAL A 161 -7.36 0.04 10.17
CA VAL A 161 -8.43 0.41 11.10
C VAL A 161 -9.39 1.36 10.38
N GLY A 162 -10.67 0.99 10.33
CA GLY A 162 -11.69 1.78 9.65
C GLY A 162 -12.99 1.78 10.44
N PHE A 163 -13.26 2.89 11.14
CA PHE A 163 -14.49 3.09 11.90
C PHE A 163 -15.43 4.08 11.22
N LEU A 164 -16.71 3.98 11.56
CA LEU A 164 -17.70 4.89 11.02
C LEU A 164 -17.43 6.32 11.48
N HIS A 165 -17.63 7.26 10.57
CA HIS A 165 -17.42 8.70 10.76
C HIS A 165 -16.00 9.11 11.21
N ALA A 166 -15.01 8.19 11.13
CA ALA A 166 -13.62 8.47 11.51
C ALA A 166 -12.96 9.54 10.61
N TYR A 167 -13.45 9.75 9.39
CA TYR A 167 -12.99 10.82 8.50
C TYR A 167 -13.11 12.22 9.15
N ALA A 168 -14.09 12.42 10.04
CA ALA A 168 -14.29 13.65 10.79
C ALA A 168 -13.90 13.52 12.27
N HIS A 169 -14.02 12.33 12.85
CA HIS A 169 -13.87 12.07 14.28
C HIS A 169 -13.00 10.85 14.55
N PRO A 170 -11.66 10.96 14.40
CA PRO A 170 -10.74 9.80 14.37
C PRO A 170 -10.35 9.25 15.75
N ILE A 171 -10.92 9.76 16.84
CA ILE A 171 -10.47 9.50 18.21
C ILE A 171 -10.43 8.00 18.57
N HIS A 172 -11.40 7.20 18.10
CA HIS A 172 -11.41 5.76 18.37
C HIS A 172 -10.36 5.01 17.54
N GLU A 173 -10.13 5.41 16.27
CA GLU A 173 -9.05 4.84 15.46
C GLU A 173 -7.68 5.10 16.08
N GLN A 174 -7.45 6.34 16.53
CA GLN A 174 -6.20 6.74 17.18
C GLN A 174 -5.97 5.95 18.47
N LYS A 175 -6.99 5.82 19.32
CA LYS A 175 -6.90 5.01 20.55
C LYS A 175 -6.57 3.54 20.25
N VAL A 176 -7.19 2.96 19.22
CA VAL A 176 -6.92 1.57 18.82
C VAL A 176 -5.47 1.43 18.30
N ARG A 177 -4.99 2.37 17.49
CA ARG A 177 -3.59 2.39 17.06
C ARG A 177 -2.63 2.41 18.24
N ASP A 178 -2.87 3.32 19.19
CA ASP A 178 -1.98 3.49 20.34
C ASP A 178 -1.95 2.21 21.20
N LEU A 179 -3.11 1.55 21.40
CA LEU A 179 -3.19 0.26 22.09
C LEU A 179 -2.44 -0.84 21.32
N ILE A 180 -2.58 -0.92 20.01
CA ILE A 180 -1.87 -1.91 19.20
C ILE A 180 -0.36 -1.67 19.27
N LEU A 181 0.10 -0.45 19.06
CA LEU A 181 1.53 -0.13 19.03
C LEU A 181 2.19 -0.24 20.40
N SER A 182 1.47 -0.09 21.51
CA SER A 182 2.00 -0.32 22.86
C SER A 182 2.39 -1.78 23.09
N GLU A 183 1.71 -2.75 22.47
CA GLU A 183 2.02 -4.17 22.61
C GLU A 183 2.77 -4.77 21.41
N LEU A 184 2.57 -4.21 20.24
CA LEU A 184 3.15 -4.66 18.96
C LEU A 184 3.82 -3.48 18.23
N PRO A 185 4.93 -2.93 18.73
CA PRO A 185 5.53 -1.69 18.22
C PRO A 185 6.06 -1.82 16.77
N GLY A 186 6.30 -3.04 16.30
CA GLY A 186 6.74 -3.30 14.92
C GLY A 186 5.61 -3.50 13.91
N LEU A 187 4.34 -3.47 14.35
CA LEU A 187 3.20 -3.74 13.48
C LEU A 187 2.87 -2.49 12.62
N SER A 188 2.66 -2.69 11.33
CA SER A 188 2.22 -1.61 10.44
C SER A 188 0.74 -1.33 10.66
N VAL A 189 0.38 -0.15 11.18
CA VAL A 189 -1.02 0.27 11.41
C VAL A 189 -1.37 1.44 10.51
N CYS A 190 -2.47 1.30 9.76
CA CYS A 190 -3.02 2.32 8.88
C CYS A 190 -4.42 2.70 9.33
N LEU A 191 -4.64 3.98 9.61
CA LEU A 191 -5.95 4.51 9.98
C LEU A 191 -6.70 5.03 8.76
N SER A 192 -7.99 4.75 8.66
CA SER A 192 -8.82 5.20 7.55
C SER A 192 -8.94 6.71 7.48
N SER A 193 -8.91 7.36 8.64
CA SER A 193 -8.92 8.81 8.78
C SER A 193 -7.65 9.50 8.27
N GLU A 194 -6.53 8.80 8.19
CA GLU A 194 -5.25 9.34 7.69
C GLU A 194 -5.02 8.98 6.22
N VAL A 195 -5.40 7.77 5.81
CA VAL A 195 -5.14 7.26 4.46
C VAL A 195 -6.10 7.83 3.44
N CYS A 196 -7.39 7.87 3.76
CA CYS A 196 -8.43 8.31 2.84
C CYS A 196 -9.60 8.93 3.63
N PRO A 197 -9.51 10.19 4.08
CA PRO A 197 -10.50 10.82 4.96
C PRO A 197 -11.78 11.21 4.21
N GLU A 198 -12.35 10.26 3.47
CA GLU A 198 -13.59 10.44 2.72
C GLU A 198 -14.80 9.90 3.49
N MET A 199 -15.98 10.48 3.24
CA MET A 199 -17.22 10.12 3.95
C MET A 199 -17.64 8.67 3.67
N ARG A 200 -17.45 8.17 2.44
CA ARG A 200 -17.95 6.86 2.01
C ARG A 200 -17.09 5.72 2.58
N GLU A 201 -17.73 4.85 3.36
CA GLU A 201 -17.07 3.77 4.09
C GLU A 201 -16.36 2.79 3.17
N TYR A 202 -16.98 2.37 2.08
CA TYR A 202 -16.39 1.37 1.20
C TYR A 202 -15.09 1.88 0.55
N ASP A 203 -15.10 3.11 0.01
CA ASP A 203 -13.92 3.72 -0.61
C ASP A 203 -12.81 3.90 0.42
N ARG A 204 -13.16 4.46 1.58
CA ARG A 204 -12.23 4.70 2.68
C ARG A 204 -11.60 3.40 3.19
N PHE A 205 -12.41 2.39 3.47
CA PHE A 205 -11.94 1.13 4.05
C PHE A 205 -11.17 0.27 3.04
N SER A 206 -11.64 0.19 1.78
CA SER A 206 -10.93 -0.56 0.73
C SER A 206 -9.56 0.06 0.42
N THR A 207 -9.48 1.40 0.35
CA THR A 207 -8.22 2.13 0.18
C THR A 207 -7.28 1.91 1.36
N THR A 208 -7.80 1.96 2.59
CA THR A 208 -7.00 1.72 3.80
C THR A 208 -6.48 0.29 3.86
N CYS A 209 -7.31 -0.69 3.50
CA CYS A 209 -6.88 -2.09 3.41
C CYS A 209 -5.82 -2.30 2.33
N ALA A 210 -5.98 -1.68 1.17
CA ALA A 210 -4.97 -1.74 0.12
C ALA A 210 -3.65 -1.11 0.56
N ASN A 211 -3.70 0.05 1.23
CA ASN A 211 -2.52 0.72 1.78
C ASN A 211 -1.82 -0.15 2.85
N ALA A 212 -2.56 -0.71 3.81
CA ALA A 212 -2.01 -1.60 4.82
C ALA A 212 -1.36 -2.85 4.18
N TYR A 213 -1.99 -3.40 3.13
CA TYR A 213 -1.53 -4.59 2.42
C TYR A 213 -0.19 -4.37 1.69
N ILE A 214 0.05 -3.18 1.13
CA ILE A 214 1.27 -2.88 0.35
C ILE A 214 2.37 -2.22 1.19
N ARG A 215 2.02 -1.50 2.25
CA ARG A 215 2.91 -0.62 3.00
C ARG A 215 4.19 -1.31 3.52
N PRO A 216 4.16 -2.48 4.17
CA PRO A 216 5.39 -3.10 4.67
C PRO A 216 6.40 -3.42 3.55
N LEU A 217 5.92 -3.87 2.40
CA LEU A 217 6.75 -4.21 1.25
C LEU A 217 7.35 -2.96 0.59
N VAL A 218 6.53 -1.91 0.42
CA VAL A 218 6.98 -0.66 -0.20
C VAL A 218 7.95 0.08 0.73
N SER A 219 7.66 0.16 2.04
CA SER A 219 8.56 0.79 3.01
C SER A 219 9.93 0.12 3.05
N GLY A 220 9.97 -1.21 3.14
CA GLY A 220 11.23 -1.95 3.12
C GLY A 220 12.01 -1.80 1.80
N TYR A 221 11.32 -1.66 0.67
CA TYR A 221 11.96 -1.35 -0.61
C TYR A 221 12.58 0.05 -0.60
N LEU A 222 11.84 1.05 -0.13
CA LEU A 222 12.33 2.44 -0.08
C LEU A 222 13.51 2.61 0.85
N GLU A 223 13.46 2.02 2.05
CA GLU A 223 14.58 2.05 3.01
C GLU A 223 15.86 1.48 2.40
N ARG A 224 15.76 0.35 1.68
CA ARG A 224 16.92 -0.23 0.99
C ARG A 224 17.41 0.66 -0.15
N LEU A 225 16.49 1.29 -0.89
CA LEU A 225 16.84 2.19 -1.97
C LEU A 225 17.55 3.44 -1.44
N GLU A 226 17.02 4.09 -0.41
CA GLU A 226 17.63 5.25 0.26
C GLU A 226 19.04 4.95 0.77
N LYS A 227 19.21 3.78 1.38
CA LYS A 227 20.53 3.34 1.85
C LYS A 227 21.53 3.21 0.69
N LEU A 228 21.14 2.59 -0.42
CA LEU A 228 21.99 2.46 -1.60
C LEU A 228 22.37 3.82 -2.21
N PHE A 229 21.45 4.77 -2.24
CA PHE A 229 21.72 6.13 -2.72
C PHE A 229 22.71 6.86 -1.80
N ALA A 230 22.54 6.74 -0.48
CA ALA A 230 23.44 7.33 0.48
C ALA A 230 24.88 6.74 0.36
N GLU A 231 24.97 5.41 0.20
CA GLU A 231 26.25 4.70 0.00
C GLU A 231 26.92 5.11 -1.32
N ALA A 232 26.15 5.43 -2.36
CA ALA A 232 26.65 5.88 -3.66
C ALA A 232 27.03 7.38 -3.68
N GLY A 233 26.82 8.12 -2.58
CA GLY A 233 27.23 9.54 -2.47
C GLY A 233 26.22 10.55 -3.03
N PHE A 234 24.95 10.18 -3.18
CA PHE A 234 23.92 11.15 -3.51
C PHE A 234 23.55 11.99 -2.30
N GLY A 235 23.58 13.32 -2.46
CA GLY A 235 23.25 14.27 -1.39
C GLY A 235 21.81 14.77 -1.40
N CYS A 236 20.98 14.29 -2.31
CA CYS A 236 19.59 14.73 -2.48
C CYS A 236 18.57 13.75 -1.91
N SER A 237 17.41 14.26 -1.50
CA SER A 237 16.25 13.44 -1.16
C SER A 237 15.64 12.80 -2.40
N ILE A 238 15.00 11.63 -2.23
CA ILE A 238 14.35 10.90 -3.31
C ILE A 238 12.84 11.04 -3.16
N PRO A 239 12.18 12.01 -3.83
CA PRO A 239 10.73 12.03 -3.88
C PRO A 239 10.20 10.81 -4.64
N LEU A 240 9.24 10.12 -4.04
CA LEU A 240 8.58 8.96 -4.62
C LEU A 240 7.34 9.39 -5.41
N LEU A 241 7.28 9.01 -6.67
CA LEU A 241 6.07 9.09 -7.49
C LEU A 241 5.43 7.70 -7.56
N SER A 242 4.30 7.52 -6.87
CA SER A 242 3.53 6.28 -6.90
C SER A 242 2.24 6.46 -7.71
N LEU A 243 1.91 5.46 -8.55
CA LEU A 243 0.65 5.43 -9.29
C LEU A 243 -0.58 5.19 -8.39
N ILE A 244 -0.39 4.84 -7.13
CA ILE A 244 -1.47 4.56 -6.16
C ILE A 244 -1.85 5.82 -5.37
N HIS A 245 -1.01 6.84 -5.35
CA HIS A 245 -1.21 8.09 -4.61
C HIS A 245 -1.55 9.26 -5.53
N ILE A 246 -2.32 9.01 -6.56
CA ILE A 246 -2.84 10.08 -7.42
C ILE A 246 -4.14 10.62 -6.83
#